data_f659f73bb6c845d2c9cfa44e49fca1f6
#
_entry.id   f659f73bb6c845d2c9cfa44e49fca1f6
#
_cell.length_a   1.000
_cell.length_b   1.000
_cell.length_c   1.000
_cell.angle_alpha   90.00
_cell.angle_beta   90.00
_cell.angle_gamma   90.00
#
_symmetry.space_group_name_H-M   'P 1'
#
loop_
_entity.id
_entity.type
_entity.pdbx_description
1 polymer ?
#
loop_
_entity_poly.entity_id
_entity_poly.type
_entity_poly.pdbx_seq_one_letter_code
_entity_poly.pdbx_strand_id
1 'polypeptide(L)'
;MGFCLNVHEGPQNIGPGSGAGSNAVIEAGMLISDEPAVYRVGKYGIRIENLILCVEDEETEFGKYLKFNTLTLCYIDKSLIDISLLDKHEIDWLYTYHNLVFEKLSPCLTKDEQRWLKIKTSTLSFT
;
A
#
# COMPACT_ATOMS: atom_id res chain seq x y z
N MET A 1 -6.64 -5.03 -12.77
CA MET A 1 -7.33 -3.79 -12.35
C MET A 1 -7.00 -2.68 -13.31
N GLY A 2 -7.96 -1.81 -13.65
CA GLY A 2 -7.74 -0.68 -14.55
C GLY A 2 -9.04 0.07 -14.85
N PHE A 3 -8.98 1.10 -15.72
CA PHE A 3 -10.16 1.87 -16.10
C PHE A 3 -11.19 0.98 -16.81
N CYS A 4 -12.44 1.04 -16.36
CA CYS A 4 -13.55 0.18 -16.83
C CYS A 4 -13.35 -1.33 -16.64
N LEU A 5 -12.43 -1.76 -15.77
CA LEU A 5 -12.23 -3.15 -15.40
C LEU A 5 -12.77 -3.44 -13.99
N ASN A 6 -13.06 -4.73 -13.73
CA ASN A 6 -13.35 -5.17 -12.36
C ASN A 6 -12.07 -5.23 -11.52
N VAL A 7 -12.21 -5.36 -10.20
CA VAL A 7 -11.05 -5.44 -9.28
C VAL A 7 -10.21 -6.68 -9.56
N HIS A 8 -10.85 -7.83 -9.67
CA HIS A 8 -10.17 -9.12 -9.89
C HIS A 8 -10.10 -9.49 -11.37
N GLU A 9 -9.37 -8.69 -12.14
CA GLU A 9 -9.09 -8.99 -13.55
C GLU A 9 -7.59 -9.06 -13.79
N GLY A 10 -7.16 -10.24 -14.33
CA GLY A 10 -5.78 -10.51 -14.73
C GLY A 10 -5.36 -9.77 -16.00
N PRO A 11 -4.20 -10.14 -16.56
CA PRO A 11 -3.49 -11.39 -16.30
C PRO A 11 -2.53 -11.40 -15.10
N GLN A 12 -2.09 -10.25 -14.60
CA GLN A 12 -1.10 -10.17 -13.51
C GLN A 12 -1.72 -10.50 -12.13
N ASN A 13 -0.91 -11.12 -11.27
CA ASN A 13 -1.27 -11.44 -9.89
C ASN A 13 -0.02 -11.55 -9.02
N ILE A 14 -0.09 -11.07 -7.77
CA ILE A 14 0.96 -11.20 -6.75
C ILE A 14 0.53 -12.05 -5.54
N GLY A 15 -0.69 -12.60 -5.56
CA GLY A 15 -1.26 -13.36 -4.44
C GLY A 15 -0.73 -14.79 -4.32
N PRO A 16 -0.90 -15.41 -3.14
CA PRO A 16 -0.52 -16.81 -2.88
C PRO A 16 -1.58 -17.76 -3.47
N GLY A 17 -1.71 -17.84 -4.73
CA GLY A 17 -2.70 -18.71 -5.33
C GLY A 17 -2.33 -19.08 -6.74
N SER A 18 -2.25 -20.38 -6.98
CA SER A 18 -2.23 -20.97 -8.31
C SER A 18 -3.61 -20.86 -8.99
N GLY A 19 -4.20 -19.66 -8.97
CA GLY A 19 -5.35 -19.36 -9.82
C GLY A 19 -4.91 -19.52 -11.27
N ALA A 20 -5.67 -20.26 -12.07
CA ALA A 20 -5.42 -20.41 -13.49
C ALA A 20 -5.25 -19.03 -14.13
N GLY A 21 -4.01 -18.68 -14.51
CA GLY A 21 -3.74 -17.45 -15.24
C GLY A 21 -2.56 -16.59 -14.76
N SER A 22 -1.90 -16.89 -13.64
CA SER A 22 -0.88 -15.98 -13.09
C SER A 22 0.56 -16.29 -13.52
N ASN A 23 0.77 -16.76 -14.72
CA ASN A 23 2.12 -16.84 -15.31
C ASN A 23 2.51 -15.56 -16.06
N ALA A 24 1.73 -14.49 -15.92
CA ALA A 24 2.05 -13.22 -16.54
C ALA A 24 3.27 -12.61 -15.86
N VAL A 25 4.28 -12.29 -16.64
CA VAL A 25 5.42 -11.51 -16.16
C VAL A 25 4.93 -10.11 -15.82
N ILE A 26 5.34 -9.61 -14.66
CA ILE A 26 5.01 -8.24 -14.26
C ILE A 26 5.86 -7.27 -15.09
N GLU A 27 5.20 -6.27 -15.67
CA GLU A 27 5.82 -5.27 -16.54
C GLU A 27 5.50 -3.85 -16.04
N ALA A 28 6.35 -2.90 -16.41
CA ALA A 28 6.11 -1.48 -16.11
C ALA A 28 4.77 -1.02 -16.70
N GLY A 29 4.02 -0.24 -15.95
CA GLY A 29 2.68 0.21 -16.28
C GLY A 29 1.56 -0.68 -15.75
N MET A 30 1.86 -1.86 -15.22
CA MET A 30 0.84 -2.72 -14.61
C MET A 30 0.39 -2.18 -13.26
N LEU A 31 -0.92 -2.13 -13.06
CA LEU A 31 -1.59 -1.71 -11.83
C LEU A 31 -2.11 -2.96 -11.10
N ILE A 32 -1.79 -3.06 -9.81
CA ILE A 32 -2.13 -4.22 -8.97
C ILE A 32 -2.68 -3.71 -7.64
N SER A 33 -3.65 -4.43 -7.04
CA SER A 33 -4.00 -4.24 -5.63
C SER A 33 -3.12 -5.16 -4.77
N ASP A 34 -2.45 -4.56 -3.80
CA ASP A 34 -1.75 -5.27 -2.73
C ASP A 34 -2.66 -5.24 -1.51
N GLU A 35 -3.30 -6.37 -1.22
CA GLU A 35 -4.44 -6.45 -0.30
C GLU A 35 -4.36 -7.62 0.70
N PRO A 36 -3.28 -7.74 1.46
CA PRO A 36 -3.17 -8.78 2.48
C PRO A 36 -4.27 -8.65 3.53
N ALA A 37 -4.81 -9.79 3.96
CA ALA A 37 -5.91 -9.80 4.90
C ALA A 37 -5.88 -11.02 5.84
N VAL A 38 -6.47 -10.84 7.02
CA VAL A 38 -6.75 -11.91 7.97
C VAL A 38 -8.24 -11.91 8.29
N TYR A 39 -8.88 -13.07 8.14
CA TYR A 39 -10.28 -13.24 8.48
C TYR A 39 -10.47 -14.36 9.51
N ARG A 40 -11.22 -14.07 10.58
CA ARG A 40 -11.62 -15.06 11.56
C ARG A 40 -13.14 -15.18 11.59
N VAL A 41 -13.65 -16.32 11.14
CA VAL A 41 -15.09 -16.59 11.04
C VAL A 41 -15.81 -16.30 12.35
N GLY A 42 -16.89 -15.52 12.29
CA GLY A 42 -17.69 -15.11 13.43
C GLY A 42 -17.02 -14.15 14.41
N LYS A 43 -15.84 -13.60 14.06
CA LYS A 43 -15.09 -12.68 14.94
C LYS A 43 -14.77 -11.36 14.25
N TYR A 44 -13.83 -11.34 13.31
CA TYR A 44 -13.38 -10.12 12.64
C TYR A 44 -12.68 -10.42 11.32
N GLY A 45 -12.54 -9.38 10.50
CA GLY A 45 -11.65 -9.34 9.35
C GLY A 45 -10.86 -8.03 9.37
N ILE A 46 -9.60 -8.11 9.00
CA ILE A 46 -8.71 -6.96 8.86
C ILE A 46 -8.03 -7.06 7.51
N ARG A 47 -8.08 -5.98 6.73
CA ARG A 47 -7.36 -5.83 5.48
C ARG A 47 -6.66 -4.47 5.45
N ILE A 48 -5.45 -4.44 4.93
CA ILE A 48 -4.76 -3.21 4.52
C ILE A 48 -4.55 -3.33 3.03
N GLU A 49 -5.03 -2.37 2.26
CA GLU A 49 -5.02 -2.44 0.81
C GLU A 49 -4.46 -1.16 0.19
N ASN A 50 -3.52 -1.34 -0.71
CA ASN A 50 -2.98 -0.28 -1.54
C ASN A 50 -3.02 -0.66 -3.01
N LEU A 51 -3.35 0.28 -3.87
CA LEU A 51 -3.04 0.19 -5.30
C LEU A 51 -1.56 0.50 -5.49
N ILE A 52 -0.89 -0.37 -6.22
CA ILE A 52 0.52 -0.24 -6.55
C ILE A 52 0.72 -0.28 -8.07
N LEU A 53 1.56 0.62 -8.56
CA LEU A 53 1.93 0.73 -9.97
C LEU A 53 3.35 0.22 -10.16
N CYS A 54 3.52 -0.77 -11.03
CA CYS A 54 4.84 -1.22 -11.45
C CYS A 54 5.50 -0.16 -12.33
N VAL A 55 6.72 0.24 -12.01
CA VAL A 55 7.50 1.24 -12.77
C VAL A 55 8.93 0.75 -12.97
N GLU A 56 9.61 1.29 -13.97
CA GLU A 56 11.05 1.09 -14.12
C GLU A 56 11.79 1.74 -12.93
N ASP A 57 12.81 1.06 -12.43
CA ASP A 57 13.66 1.54 -11.34
C ASP A 57 15.06 1.86 -11.86
N GLU A 58 15.95 0.89 -11.82
CA GLU A 58 17.32 1.07 -12.26
C GLU A 58 17.72 0.05 -13.33
N GLU A 59 18.74 0.39 -14.12
CA GLU A 59 19.39 -0.52 -15.06
C GLU A 59 20.84 -0.75 -14.60
N THR A 60 21.20 -2.02 -14.45
CA THR A 60 22.53 -2.44 -14.03
C THR A 60 23.15 -3.37 -15.07
N GLU A 61 24.38 -3.81 -14.86
CA GLU A 61 25.02 -4.85 -15.69
C GLU A 61 24.27 -6.20 -15.67
N PHE A 62 23.40 -6.42 -14.67
CA PHE A 62 22.59 -7.63 -14.53
C PHE A 62 21.20 -7.51 -15.16
N GLY A 63 20.81 -6.31 -15.62
CA GLY A 63 19.54 -6.07 -16.30
C GLY A 63 18.75 -4.89 -15.76
N LYS A 64 17.49 -4.81 -16.24
CA LYS A 64 16.53 -3.79 -15.81
C LYS A 64 15.75 -4.27 -14.60
N TYR A 65 15.64 -3.42 -13.60
CA TYR A 65 14.87 -3.68 -12.39
C TYR A 65 13.59 -2.85 -12.38
N LEU A 66 12.57 -3.41 -11.74
CA LEU A 66 11.27 -2.79 -11.57
C LEU A 66 10.99 -2.60 -10.07
N LYS A 67 10.20 -1.59 -9.75
CA LYS A 67 9.68 -1.37 -8.39
C LYS A 67 8.19 -1.05 -8.42
N PHE A 68 7.58 -1.05 -7.25
CA PHE A 68 6.20 -0.62 -7.08
C PHE A 68 6.11 0.74 -6.42
N ASN A 69 5.34 1.63 -7.03
CA ASN A 69 4.94 2.90 -6.42
C ASN A 69 3.52 2.76 -5.86
N THR A 70 3.34 3.11 -4.59
CA THR A 70 2.01 3.14 -3.96
C THR A 70 1.22 4.33 -4.50
N LEU A 71 0.01 4.07 -5.01
CA LEU A 71 -0.91 5.09 -5.52
C LEU A 71 -1.98 5.49 -4.51
N THR A 72 -2.40 4.58 -3.64
CA THR A 72 -3.41 4.86 -2.61
C THR A 72 -2.86 5.88 -1.62
N LEU A 73 -3.61 6.94 -1.37
CA LEU A 73 -3.28 8.01 -0.43
C LEU A 73 -4.34 8.03 0.69
N CYS A 74 -4.22 7.11 1.64
CA CYS A 74 -5.08 7.02 2.81
C CYS A 74 -4.24 6.69 4.04
N TYR A 75 -4.47 7.33 5.17
CA TYR A 75 -3.76 6.96 6.39
C TYR A 75 -4.19 5.57 6.87
N ILE A 76 -3.25 4.81 7.40
CA ILE A 76 -3.50 3.55 8.10
C ILE A 76 -3.79 3.88 9.57
N ASP A 77 -4.91 3.40 10.11
CA ASP A 77 -5.30 3.71 11.50
C ASP A 77 -4.33 3.05 12.50
N LYS A 78 -3.56 3.89 13.16
CA LYS A 78 -2.52 3.49 14.10
C LYS A 78 -3.07 2.86 15.38
N SER A 79 -4.33 3.13 15.73
CA SER A 79 -4.94 2.59 16.95
C SER A 79 -5.10 1.07 16.93
N LEU A 80 -5.02 0.47 15.74
CA LEU A 80 -5.13 -0.98 15.53
C LEU A 80 -3.77 -1.66 15.33
N ILE A 81 -2.67 -0.92 15.41
CA ILE A 81 -1.32 -1.43 15.19
C ILE A 81 -0.63 -1.70 16.52
N ASP A 82 -0.23 -2.95 16.74
CA ASP A 82 0.70 -3.29 17.81
C ASP A 82 2.14 -3.10 17.31
N ILE A 83 2.72 -1.95 17.67
CA ILE A 83 4.06 -1.57 17.21
C ILE A 83 5.16 -2.52 17.69
N SER A 84 4.92 -3.26 18.79
CA SER A 84 5.90 -4.22 19.30
C SER A 84 6.09 -5.44 18.41
N LEU A 85 5.16 -5.66 17.45
CA LEU A 85 5.21 -6.72 16.47
C LEU A 85 5.87 -6.29 15.14
N LEU A 86 6.14 -4.99 14.98
CA LEU A 86 6.76 -4.45 13.78
C LEU A 86 8.29 -4.38 13.93
N ASP A 87 8.98 -4.69 12.84
CA ASP A 87 10.42 -4.43 12.76
C ASP A 87 10.70 -2.95 12.39
N LYS A 88 11.98 -2.58 12.41
CA LYS A 88 12.39 -1.21 12.11
C LYS A 88 12.04 -0.79 10.69
N HIS A 89 12.14 -1.69 9.71
CA HIS A 89 11.85 -1.38 8.31
C HIS A 89 10.36 -1.13 8.09
N GLU A 90 9.51 -1.91 8.74
CA GLU A 90 8.05 -1.76 8.69
C GLU A 90 7.61 -0.44 9.35
N ILE A 91 8.22 -0.08 10.47
CA ILE A 91 7.98 1.20 11.14
C ILE A 91 8.42 2.37 10.26
N ASP A 92 9.63 2.32 9.70
CA ASP A 92 10.18 3.36 8.82
C ASP A 92 9.33 3.51 7.54
N TRP A 93 8.86 2.38 6.98
CA TRP A 93 7.95 2.37 5.84
C TRP A 93 6.63 3.07 6.18
N LEU A 94 6.01 2.72 7.31
CA LEU A 94 4.73 3.31 7.73
C LEU A 94 4.84 4.83 7.90
N TYR A 95 5.95 5.30 8.49
CA TYR A 95 6.18 6.73 8.65
C TYR A 95 6.39 7.43 7.31
N THR A 96 7.17 6.84 6.43
CA THR A 96 7.41 7.38 5.09
C THR A 96 6.10 7.48 4.31
N TYR A 97 5.29 6.43 4.36
CA TYR A 97 3.98 6.40 3.73
C TYR A 97 3.03 7.45 4.34
N HIS A 98 2.93 7.56 5.66
CA HIS A 98 2.09 8.58 6.32
C HIS A 98 2.53 10.01 6.00
N ASN A 99 3.84 10.27 5.92
CA ASN A 99 4.35 11.57 5.51
C ASN A 99 3.95 11.89 4.07
N LEU A 100 4.06 10.93 3.16
CA LEU A 100 3.61 11.08 1.78
C LEU A 100 2.10 11.38 1.70
N VAL A 101 1.28 10.67 2.46
CA VAL A 101 -0.17 10.90 2.54
C VAL A 101 -0.46 12.32 3.00
N PHE A 102 0.19 12.78 4.08
CA PHE A 102 0.01 14.14 4.59
C PHE A 102 0.47 15.19 3.59
N GLU A 103 1.65 15.04 3.02
CA GLU A 103 2.24 15.98 2.06
C GLU A 103 1.34 16.15 0.82
N LYS A 104 0.84 15.05 0.28
CA LYS A 104 0.03 15.06 -0.94
C LYS A 104 -1.40 15.54 -0.72
N LEU A 105 -2.01 15.19 0.41
CA LEU A 105 -3.42 15.53 0.65
C LEU A 105 -3.61 16.87 1.34
N SER A 106 -2.70 17.30 2.21
CA SER A 106 -2.89 18.52 3.00
C SER A 106 -3.15 19.79 2.16
N PRO A 107 -2.55 19.98 0.96
CA PRO A 107 -2.87 21.15 0.14
C PRO A 107 -4.32 21.22 -0.34
N CYS A 108 -5.02 20.09 -0.38
CA CYS A 108 -6.41 19.97 -0.84
C CYS A 108 -7.43 20.07 0.30
N LEU A 109 -6.98 20.21 1.55
CA LEU A 109 -7.81 20.15 2.75
C LEU A 109 -7.92 21.53 3.43
N THR A 110 -9.03 21.74 4.16
CA THR A 110 -9.19 22.88 5.06
C THR A 110 -8.20 22.82 6.23
N LYS A 111 -8.00 23.92 6.94
CA LYS A 111 -7.07 23.98 8.09
C LYS A 111 -7.42 22.98 9.20
N ASP A 112 -8.70 22.74 9.42
CA ASP A 112 -9.16 21.76 10.44
C ASP A 112 -8.88 20.33 10.01
N GLU A 113 -9.16 20.00 8.76
CA GLU A 113 -8.85 18.70 8.17
C GLU A 113 -7.34 18.43 8.12
N GLN A 114 -6.53 19.46 7.79
CA GLN A 114 -5.07 19.35 7.84
C GLN A 114 -4.59 19.01 9.26
N ARG A 115 -5.13 19.67 10.29
CA ARG A 115 -4.80 19.36 11.68
C ARG A 115 -5.17 17.93 12.05
N TRP A 116 -6.37 17.52 11.67
CA TRP A 116 -6.83 16.14 11.88
C TRP A 116 -5.95 15.12 11.16
N LEU A 117 -5.67 15.32 9.87
CA LEU A 117 -4.82 14.42 9.10
C LEU A 117 -3.41 14.35 9.68
N LYS A 118 -2.84 15.48 10.12
CA LYS A 118 -1.52 15.50 10.77
C LYS A 118 -1.46 14.64 12.02
N ILE A 119 -2.52 14.65 12.84
CA ILE A 119 -2.62 13.77 14.02
C ILE A 119 -2.67 12.30 13.59
N LYS A 120 -3.45 11.98 12.56
CA LYS A 120 -3.59 10.60 12.06
C LYS A 120 -2.31 10.05 11.42
N THR A 121 -1.53 10.90 10.78
CA THR A 121 -0.27 10.52 10.11
C THR A 121 0.98 10.77 10.96
N SER A 122 0.85 11.32 12.18
CA SER A 122 1.99 11.52 13.08
C SER A 122 2.63 10.21 13.53
N THR A 123 3.85 10.29 14.06
CA THR A 123 4.59 9.14 14.59
C THR A 123 3.79 8.40 15.68
N LEU A 124 3.96 7.09 15.75
CA LEU A 124 3.49 6.29 16.88
C LEU A 124 4.35 6.65 18.10
N SER A 125 3.74 7.15 19.15
CA SER A 125 4.42 7.28 20.43
C SER A 125 4.31 5.95 21.17
N PHE A 126 5.43 5.42 21.66
CA PHE A 126 5.42 4.36 22.65
C PHE A 126 4.79 4.95 23.93
N THR A 127 3.58 4.58 24.25
CA THR A 127 2.95 4.88 25.55
C THR A 127 3.22 3.73 26.49
#